data_248fd5f083da33bba568628c033fbf11
#
_entry.id   248fd5f083da33bba568628c033fbf11
#
_cell.length_a   1.000
_cell.length_b   1.000
_cell.length_c   1.000
_cell.angle_alpha   90.00
_cell.angle_beta   90.00
_cell.angle_gamma   90.00
#
_symmetry.space_group_name_H-M   'P 1'
#
loop_
_entity.id
_entity.type
_entity.pdbx_description
1 polymer ?
#
loop_
_entity_poly.entity_id
_entity_poly.type
_entity_poly.pdbx_seq_one_letter_code
_entity_poly.pdbx_strand_id
1 'polypeptide(L)'
;FNPTEAIRHVIVNGMVDYKSNQFYPTPESIVNDIEMYVGCTDGKRILEPSAGRGNIANRFENIHCIDKEELNTVILKQKHSNVICGDFLFYEVKKETDKYDIIVMNPPYNKNQWKTHVEHALKILAEDGVIYAVLPSGKESYFDNCEVLETYQNEFERTGITTCLYRLEK
;
A
#
# COMPACT_ATOMS: atom_id res chain seq x y z
N PHE A 1 27.73 15.41 -7.78
CA PHE A 1 26.68 14.40 -7.63
C PHE A 1 25.32 15.05 -7.92
N ASN A 2 24.61 14.59 -8.94
CA ASN A 2 23.27 15.08 -9.26
C ASN A 2 22.24 14.03 -8.80
N PRO A 3 21.49 14.29 -7.75
CA PRO A 3 20.50 13.35 -7.22
C PRO A 3 19.43 12.96 -8.24
N THR A 4 19.07 13.88 -9.13
CA THR A 4 18.06 13.67 -10.16
C THR A 4 18.52 12.68 -11.24
N GLU A 5 19.81 12.71 -11.61
CA GLU A 5 20.39 11.75 -12.56
C GLU A 5 20.53 10.37 -11.93
N ALA A 6 20.93 10.29 -10.66
CA ALA A 6 20.99 9.04 -9.92
C ALA A 6 19.60 8.38 -9.83
N ILE A 7 18.57 9.17 -9.53
CA ILE A 7 17.18 8.69 -9.50
C ILE A 7 16.71 8.23 -10.87
N ARG A 8 17.01 8.96 -11.95
CA ARG A 8 16.69 8.54 -13.32
C ARG A 8 17.38 7.24 -13.70
N HIS A 9 18.64 7.08 -13.34
CA HIS A 9 19.40 5.85 -13.62
C HIS A 9 18.78 4.64 -12.91
N VAL A 10 18.33 4.83 -11.68
CA VAL A 10 17.63 3.80 -10.89
C VAL A 10 16.28 3.43 -11.52
N ILE A 11 15.53 4.41 -11.99
CA ILE A 11 14.20 4.20 -12.60
C ILE A 11 14.32 3.49 -13.97
N VAL A 12 15.28 3.89 -14.78
CA VAL A 12 15.43 3.39 -16.17
C VAL A 12 16.05 2.00 -16.23
N ASN A 13 17.03 1.72 -15.38
CA ASN A 13 17.80 0.47 -15.48
C ASN A 13 17.32 -0.65 -14.55
N GLY A 14 16.32 -0.41 -13.72
CA GLY A 14 15.84 -1.42 -12.78
C GLY A 14 16.90 -1.93 -11.79
N MET A 15 18.07 -1.29 -11.80
CA MET A 15 19.25 -1.68 -11.04
C MET A 15 19.24 -1.05 -9.65
N VAL A 16 18.26 -1.39 -8.86
CA VAL A 16 18.49 -1.43 -7.43
C VAL A 16 18.21 -2.83 -6.99
N ASP A 17 19.24 -3.62 -7.05
CA ASP A 17 19.36 -4.83 -6.27
C ASP A 17 19.50 -4.42 -4.80
N TYR A 18 18.49 -3.69 -4.31
CA TYR A 18 18.35 -3.52 -2.88
C TYR A 18 17.98 -4.88 -2.33
N LYS A 19 18.89 -5.45 -1.60
CA LYS A 19 18.64 -6.52 -0.62
C LYS A 19 17.67 -6.09 0.49
N SER A 20 16.69 -5.23 0.21
CA SER A 20 15.50 -5.11 1.01
C SER A 20 14.62 -6.30 0.61
N ASN A 21 14.64 -7.31 1.42
CA ASN A 21 14.05 -8.61 1.19
C ASN A 21 12.54 -8.62 0.92
N GLN A 22 11.88 -7.52 0.54
CA GLN A 22 10.42 -7.44 0.53
C GLN A 22 9.78 -6.38 -0.37
N PHE A 23 10.52 -5.74 -1.28
CA PHE A 23 9.88 -4.85 -2.23
C PHE A 23 9.40 -5.62 -3.45
N TYR A 24 8.11 -5.94 -3.47
CA TYR A 24 7.42 -6.46 -4.65
C TYR A 24 6.47 -5.38 -5.15
N PRO A 25 6.76 -4.72 -6.28
CA PRO A 25 5.82 -3.77 -6.86
C PRO A 25 4.50 -4.47 -7.16
N THR A 26 3.39 -3.83 -6.80
CA THR A 26 2.05 -4.38 -7.08
C THR A 26 1.83 -4.42 -8.59
N PRO A 27 1.52 -5.61 -9.16
CA PRO A 27 1.25 -5.76 -10.58
C PRO A 27 0.11 -4.88 -11.07
N GLU A 28 0.19 -4.46 -12.33
CA GLU A 28 -0.78 -3.57 -12.98
C GLU A 28 -2.20 -4.13 -12.95
N SER A 29 -2.37 -5.44 -13.14
CA SER A 29 -3.67 -6.12 -13.06
C SER A 29 -4.34 -5.91 -11.70
N ILE A 30 -3.57 -6.08 -10.62
CA ILE A 30 -4.07 -5.90 -9.26
C ILE A 30 -4.36 -4.42 -8.97
N VAL A 31 -3.51 -3.51 -9.45
CA VAL A 31 -3.72 -2.07 -9.30
C VAL A 31 -5.02 -1.64 -9.99
N ASN A 32 -5.32 -2.16 -11.18
CA ASN A 32 -6.56 -1.88 -11.91
C ASN A 32 -7.79 -2.35 -11.11
N ASP A 33 -7.73 -3.53 -10.52
CA ASP A 33 -8.83 -4.05 -9.68
C ASP A 33 -9.02 -3.18 -8.43
N ILE A 34 -7.94 -2.79 -7.75
CA ILE A 34 -8.02 -1.87 -6.59
C ILE A 34 -8.71 -0.57 -7.00
N GLU A 35 -8.29 0.05 -8.10
CA GLU A 35 -8.89 1.29 -8.59
C GLU A 35 -10.38 1.12 -8.90
N MET A 36 -10.77 0.01 -9.52
CA MET A 36 -12.15 -0.31 -9.83
C MET A 36 -13.01 -0.47 -8.57
N TYR A 37 -12.53 -1.22 -7.58
CA TYR A 37 -13.28 -1.45 -6.33
C TYR A 37 -13.34 -0.22 -5.43
N VAL A 38 -12.29 0.58 -5.38
CA VAL A 38 -12.27 1.85 -4.62
C VAL A 38 -13.26 2.85 -5.22
N GLY A 39 -13.31 2.97 -6.52
CA GLY A 39 -14.22 3.88 -7.22
C GLY A 39 -13.95 5.35 -6.94
N CYS A 40 -15.01 6.14 -6.78
CA CYS A 40 -14.93 7.58 -6.55
C CYS A 40 -14.36 7.91 -5.17
N THR A 41 -13.37 8.79 -5.14
CA THR A 41 -12.63 9.19 -3.93
C THR A 41 -12.84 10.66 -3.54
N ASP A 42 -13.77 11.35 -4.18
CA ASP A 42 -14.05 12.76 -3.93
C ASP A 42 -14.41 13.01 -2.46
N GLY A 43 -13.71 13.93 -1.83
CA GLY A 43 -13.91 14.27 -0.43
C GLY A 43 -13.46 13.21 0.59
N LYS A 44 -12.83 12.13 0.13
CA LYS A 44 -12.35 11.05 0.98
C LYS A 44 -10.88 11.23 1.35
N ARG A 45 -10.54 10.88 2.58
CA ARG A 45 -9.14 10.77 3.03
C ARG A 45 -8.63 9.37 2.72
N ILE A 46 -7.62 9.28 1.86
CA ILE A 46 -7.05 8.01 1.40
C ILE A 46 -5.61 7.88 1.88
N LEU A 47 -5.22 6.68 2.28
CA LEU A 47 -3.86 6.34 2.69
C LEU A 47 -3.35 5.10 1.95
N GLU A 48 -2.10 5.15 1.51
CA GLU A 48 -1.28 3.97 1.22
C GLU A 48 -0.10 3.90 2.20
N PRO A 49 -0.12 2.96 3.17
CA PRO A 49 0.83 2.94 4.28
C PRO A 49 2.17 2.23 3.99
N SER A 50 2.34 1.68 2.80
CA SER A 50 3.57 1.04 2.32
C SER A 50 3.69 1.29 0.83
N ALA A 51 3.82 2.58 0.48
CA ALA A 51 3.53 3.05 -0.88
C ALA A 51 4.58 2.65 -1.92
N GLY A 52 5.76 2.22 -1.49
CA GLY A 52 6.83 1.85 -2.39
C GLY A 52 7.14 2.97 -3.39
N ARG A 53 7.14 2.66 -4.67
CA ARG A 53 7.35 3.63 -5.75
C ARG A 53 6.05 4.23 -6.31
N GLY A 54 4.90 3.93 -5.68
CA GLY A 54 3.62 4.53 -6.02
C GLY A 54 2.79 3.77 -7.04
N ASN A 55 3.01 2.46 -7.22
CA ASN A 55 2.23 1.68 -8.18
C ASN A 55 0.72 1.79 -7.92
N ILE A 56 0.31 1.74 -6.66
CA ILE A 56 -1.09 1.96 -6.26
C ILE A 56 -1.37 3.46 -6.13
N ALA A 57 -0.55 4.19 -5.35
CA ALA A 57 -0.79 5.60 -5.05
C ALA A 57 -0.99 6.47 -6.29
N ASN A 58 -0.27 6.19 -7.38
CA ASN A 58 -0.34 6.99 -8.61
C ASN A 58 -1.70 6.92 -9.33
N ARG A 59 -2.61 6.06 -8.88
CA ARG A 59 -3.99 5.97 -9.39
C ARG A 59 -4.96 6.91 -8.66
N PHE A 60 -4.54 7.51 -7.54
CA PHE A 60 -5.42 8.31 -6.70
C PHE A 60 -4.87 9.71 -6.50
N GLU A 61 -5.72 10.70 -6.68
CA GLU A 61 -5.40 12.08 -6.35
C GLU A 61 -5.50 12.30 -4.82
N ASN A 62 -4.67 13.20 -4.31
CA ASN A 62 -4.65 13.59 -2.89
C ASN A 62 -4.44 12.45 -1.88
N ILE A 63 -3.91 11.32 -2.32
CA ILE A 63 -3.58 10.20 -1.45
C ILE A 63 -2.42 10.55 -0.51
N HIS A 64 -2.53 10.14 0.73
CA HIS A 64 -1.42 10.16 1.68
C HIS A 64 -0.57 8.90 1.51
N CYS A 65 0.74 9.06 1.49
CA CYS A 65 1.68 7.97 1.32
C CYS A 65 2.63 7.88 2.51
N ILE A 66 2.87 6.69 2.99
CA ILE A 66 3.93 6.41 3.97
C ILE A 66 4.83 5.35 3.37
N ASP A 67 6.13 5.54 3.47
CA ASP A 67 7.13 4.51 3.15
C ASP A 67 8.35 4.69 4.05
N LYS A 68 8.96 3.59 4.48
CA LYS A 68 10.13 3.62 5.35
C LYS A 68 11.43 3.90 4.59
N GLU A 69 11.44 3.64 3.29
CA GLU A 69 12.62 3.81 2.44
C GLU A 69 12.67 5.25 1.89
N GLU A 70 13.74 5.97 2.24
CA GLU A 70 13.91 7.36 1.83
C GLU A 70 13.85 7.55 0.31
N LEU A 71 14.47 6.64 -0.46
CA LEU A 71 14.44 6.70 -1.92
C LEU A 71 13.02 6.62 -2.48
N ASN A 72 12.18 5.74 -1.93
CA ASN A 72 10.79 5.64 -2.33
C ASN A 72 10.04 6.96 -2.05
N THR A 73 10.27 7.55 -0.88
CA THR A 73 9.61 8.82 -0.54
C THR A 73 10.05 9.99 -1.43
N VAL A 74 11.30 10.01 -1.88
CA VAL A 74 11.77 11.01 -2.87
C VAL A 74 11.03 10.85 -4.20
N ILE A 75 10.82 9.61 -4.66
CA ILE A 75 10.06 9.32 -5.87
C ILE A 75 8.59 9.72 -5.72
N LEU A 76 7.97 9.35 -4.60
CA LEU A 76 6.56 9.66 -4.31
C LEU A 76 6.30 11.18 -4.25
N LYS A 77 7.21 11.95 -3.65
CA LYS A 77 7.11 13.42 -3.55
C LYS A 77 7.13 14.15 -4.90
N GLN A 78 7.52 13.49 -5.98
CA GLN A 78 7.43 14.08 -7.32
C GLN A 78 5.99 14.19 -7.83
N LYS A 79 5.06 13.36 -7.29
CA LYS A 79 3.65 13.31 -7.73
C LYS A 79 2.66 13.58 -6.61
N HIS A 80 3.06 13.38 -5.35
CA HIS A 80 2.17 13.45 -4.19
C HIS A 80 2.67 14.48 -3.19
N SER A 81 1.74 15.28 -2.64
CA SER A 81 2.05 16.34 -1.66
C SER A 81 2.17 15.80 -0.24
N ASN A 82 1.44 14.71 0.07
CA ASN A 82 1.33 14.17 1.43
C ASN A 82 2.13 12.86 1.54
N VAL A 83 3.44 12.97 1.67
CA VAL A 83 4.35 11.83 1.76
C VAL A 83 5.16 11.90 3.04
N ILE A 84 5.11 10.83 3.82
CA ILE A 84 5.84 10.66 5.07
C ILE A 84 6.89 9.57 4.89
N CYS A 85 8.14 9.88 5.25
CA CYS A 85 9.21 8.89 5.39
C CYS A 85 9.20 8.34 6.81
N GLY A 86 8.84 7.07 6.99
CA GLY A 86 8.79 6.44 8.30
C GLY A 86 8.15 5.06 8.27
N ASP A 87 8.27 4.37 9.40
CA ASP A 87 7.61 3.08 9.58
C ASP A 87 6.14 3.31 9.91
N PHE A 88 5.26 2.72 9.09
CA PHE A 88 3.82 2.83 9.26
C PHE A 88 3.35 2.39 10.66
N LEU A 89 3.97 1.40 11.25
CA LEU A 89 3.57 0.88 12.57
C LEU A 89 3.76 1.89 13.72
N PHE A 90 4.55 2.95 13.50
CA PHE A 90 4.71 4.06 14.45
C PHE A 90 3.88 5.30 14.09
N TYR A 91 3.15 5.26 12.97
CA TYR A 91 2.29 6.34 12.55
C TYR A 91 1.00 6.34 13.37
N GLU A 92 0.68 7.47 13.98
CA GLU A 92 -0.52 7.62 14.83
C GLU A 92 -1.45 8.71 14.30
N VAL A 93 -2.75 8.44 14.42
CA VAL A 93 -3.81 9.41 14.18
C VAL A 93 -4.48 9.74 15.53
N LYS A 94 -4.38 11.00 15.96
CA LYS A 94 -4.83 11.44 17.28
C LYS A 94 -6.29 11.87 17.33
N LYS A 95 -6.85 12.34 16.21
CA LYS A 95 -8.21 12.83 16.11
C LYS A 95 -9.04 11.95 15.21
N GLU A 96 -10.28 11.68 15.58
CA GLU A 96 -11.23 10.93 14.74
C GLU A 96 -11.39 11.56 13.35
N THR A 97 -11.41 12.90 13.27
CA THR A 97 -11.51 13.64 11.99
C THR A 97 -10.31 13.43 11.07
N ASP A 98 -9.18 12.97 11.59
CA ASP A 98 -7.96 12.74 10.82
C ASP A 98 -7.81 11.29 10.38
N LYS A 99 -8.73 10.41 10.77
CA LYS A 99 -8.79 9.03 10.32
C LYS A 99 -9.09 8.95 8.82
N TYR A 100 -8.78 7.80 8.25
CA TYR A 100 -8.90 7.58 6.82
C TYR A 100 -10.20 6.88 6.46
N ASP A 101 -10.85 7.36 5.42
CA ASP A 101 -12.04 6.73 4.85
C ASP A 101 -11.68 5.50 4.03
N ILE A 102 -10.52 5.54 3.39
CA ILE A 102 -10.04 4.46 2.52
C ILE A 102 -8.55 4.23 2.80
N ILE A 103 -8.18 2.99 3.02
CA ILE A 103 -6.78 2.56 3.07
C ILE A 103 -6.57 1.52 1.99
N VAL A 104 -5.59 1.73 1.11
CA VAL A 104 -5.18 0.78 0.08
C VAL A 104 -3.78 0.30 0.42
N MET A 105 -3.54 -1.00 0.44
CA MET A 105 -2.26 -1.50 0.92
C MET A 105 -1.86 -2.85 0.31
N ASN A 106 -0.55 -2.97 0.06
CA ASN A 106 0.12 -4.22 -0.21
C ASN A 106 1.29 -4.33 0.81
N PRO A 107 1.00 -4.79 2.05
CA PRO A 107 1.97 -4.78 3.13
C PRO A 107 3.04 -5.87 2.95
N PRO A 108 4.18 -5.78 3.67
CA PRO A 108 5.19 -6.83 3.66
C PRO A 108 4.65 -8.15 4.25
N TYR A 109 5.01 -9.28 3.62
CA TYR A 109 4.49 -10.60 4.03
C TYR A 109 5.41 -11.37 4.99
N ASN A 110 6.70 -11.05 5.00
CA ASN A 110 7.68 -11.75 5.81
C ASN A 110 7.31 -11.70 7.30
N LYS A 111 7.48 -12.82 8.00
CA LYS A 111 7.19 -12.94 9.45
C LYS A 111 5.78 -12.49 9.84
N ASN A 112 4.80 -12.68 8.95
CA ASN A 112 3.41 -12.26 9.16
C ASN A 112 3.21 -10.76 9.40
N GLN A 113 4.12 -9.91 8.91
CA GLN A 113 3.98 -8.45 9.05
C GLN A 113 2.67 -7.92 8.46
N TRP A 114 2.13 -8.58 7.42
CA TRP A 114 0.83 -8.25 6.84
C TRP A 114 -0.27 -8.12 7.91
N LYS A 115 -0.29 -9.03 8.88
CA LYS A 115 -1.29 -9.03 9.95
C LYS A 115 -1.16 -7.79 10.84
N THR A 116 0.03 -7.51 11.33
CA THR A 116 0.32 -6.34 12.18
C THR A 116 0.00 -5.03 11.45
N HIS A 117 0.32 -4.96 10.15
CA HIS A 117 0.01 -3.80 9.33
C HIS A 117 -1.51 -3.60 9.15
N VAL A 118 -2.27 -4.66 8.89
CA VAL A 118 -3.73 -4.58 8.77
C VAL A 118 -4.37 -4.20 10.12
N GLU A 119 -3.93 -4.81 11.22
CA GLU A 119 -4.42 -4.47 12.57
C GLU A 119 -4.14 -2.99 12.90
N HIS A 120 -2.98 -2.47 12.50
CA HIS A 120 -2.67 -1.05 12.67
C HIS A 120 -3.53 -0.15 11.77
N ALA A 121 -3.75 -0.54 10.52
CA ALA A 121 -4.62 0.18 9.60
C ALA A 121 -6.06 0.28 10.13
N LEU A 122 -6.60 -0.78 10.72
CA LEU A 122 -7.93 -0.76 11.34
C LEU A 122 -8.04 0.26 12.49
N LYS A 123 -6.96 0.51 13.25
CA LYS A 123 -6.97 1.52 14.33
C LYS A 123 -7.12 2.95 13.82
N ILE A 124 -6.56 3.25 12.65
CA ILE A 124 -6.59 4.58 12.03
C ILE A 124 -7.65 4.73 10.93
N LEU A 125 -8.45 3.68 10.70
CA LEU A 125 -9.60 3.69 9.82
C LEU A 125 -10.76 4.45 10.47
N ALA A 126 -11.47 5.27 9.69
CA ALA A 126 -12.72 5.89 10.12
C ALA A 126 -13.80 4.82 10.37
N GLU A 127 -14.86 5.17 11.09
CA GLU A 127 -15.91 4.22 11.49
C GLU A 127 -16.58 3.55 10.27
N ASP A 128 -16.90 4.33 9.25
CA ASP A 128 -17.49 3.84 7.99
C ASP A 128 -16.40 3.64 6.90
N GLY A 129 -15.15 3.49 7.32
CA GLY A 129 -14.01 3.36 6.41
C GLY A 129 -13.84 1.94 5.87
N VAL A 130 -13.08 1.82 4.79
CA VAL A 130 -12.80 0.56 4.12
C VAL A 130 -11.30 0.40 3.85
N ILE A 131 -10.78 -0.79 4.09
CA ILE A 131 -9.43 -1.19 3.70
C ILE A 131 -9.53 -2.12 2.49
N TYR A 132 -8.73 -1.84 1.47
CA TYR A 132 -8.44 -2.74 0.37
C TYR A 132 -7.00 -3.23 0.49
N ALA A 133 -6.82 -4.50 0.79
CA ALA A 133 -5.51 -5.08 1.08
C ALA A 133 -5.18 -6.27 0.18
N VAL A 134 -3.99 -6.25 -0.40
CA VAL A 134 -3.43 -7.39 -1.12
C VAL A 134 -2.64 -8.24 -0.12
N LEU A 135 -3.15 -9.43 0.19
CA LEU A 135 -2.57 -10.32 1.21
C LEU A 135 -2.41 -11.73 0.63
N PRO A 136 -1.58 -12.59 1.26
CA PRO A 136 -1.59 -14.02 0.95
C PRO A 136 -3.01 -14.60 1.08
N SER A 137 -3.35 -15.59 0.26
CA SER A 137 -4.65 -16.24 0.31
C SER A 137 -4.93 -16.92 1.66
N GLY A 138 -6.22 -17.12 1.99
CA GLY A 138 -6.65 -17.81 3.22
C GLY A 138 -6.47 -16.98 4.49
N LYS A 139 -6.61 -15.65 4.40
CA LYS A 139 -6.46 -14.73 5.56
C LYS A 139 -7.77 -14.11 6.04
N GLU A 140 -8.89 -14.41 5.38
CA GLU A 140 -10.21 -13.87 5.71
C GLU A 140 -10.64 -14.14 7.15
N SER A 141 -10.31 -15.30 7.69
CA SER A 141 -10.70 -15.69 9.07
C SER A 141 -9.94 -14.96 10.19
N TYR A 142 -8.92 -14.16 9.85
CA TYR A 142 -8.18 -13.39 10.85
C TYR A 142 -8.87 -12.10 11.27
N PHE A 143 -9.91 -11.68 10.55
CA PHE A 143 -10.62 -10.41 10.76
C PHE A 143 -12.13 -10.62 10.70
N ASP A 144 -12.88 -9.91 11.52
CA ASP A 144 -14.33 -10.12 11.67
C ASP A 144 -15.11 -9.74 10.39
N ASN A 145 -14.80 -8.60 9.78
CA ASN A 145 -15.46 -8.09 8.58
C ASN A 145 -14.49 -8.10 7.40
N CYS A 146 -14.18 -9.26 6.89
CA CYS A 146 -13.22 -9.45 5.81
C CYS A 146 -13.82 -10.27 4.68
N GLU A 147 -13.79 -9.71 3.49
CA GLU A 147 -14.31 -10.30 2.25
C GLU A 147 -13.19 -10.47 1.23
N VAL A 148 -13.16 -11.60 0.53
CA VAL A 148 -12.29 -11.81 -0.62
C VAL A 148 -12.98 -11.26 -1.87
N LEU A 149 -12.35 -10.29 -2.52
CA LEU A 149 -12.86 -9.70 -3.77
C LEU A 149 -12.31 -10.41 -5.00
N GLU A 150 -10.99 -10.65 -5.03
CA GLU A 150 -10.29 -11.27 -6.15
C GLU A 150 -9.19 -12.22 -5.65
N THR A 151 -8.87 -13.23 -6.48
CA THR A 151 -7.77 -14.17 -6.21
C THR A 151 -6.79 -14.17 -7.37
N TYR A 152 -5.49 -14.03 -7.06
CA TYR A 152 -4.42 -13.94 -8.03
C TYR A 152 -3.45 -15.09 -7.89
N GLN A 153 -3.23 -15.82 -8.97
CA GLN A 153 -2.25 -16.90 -9.05
C GLN A 153 -1.06 -16.44 -9.90
N ASN A 154 0.15 -16.54 -9.34
CA ASN A 154 1.40 -16.25 -10.05
C ASN A 154 1.56 -14.82 -10.60
N GLU A 155 0.76 -13.85 -10.12
CA GLU A 155 0.86 -12.44 -10.54
C GLU A 155 2.14 -11.76 -10.02
N PHE A 156 2.63 -12.18 -8.86
CA PHE A 156 3.92 -11.73 -8.35
C PHE A 156 5.03 -12.62 -8.89
N GLU A 157 5.78 -12.12 -9.86
CA GLU A 157 6.96 -12.79 -10.40
C GLU A 157 7.90 -13.24 -9.27
N ARG A 158 8.36 -14.49 -9.31
CA ARG A 158 9.33 -15.11 -8.40
C ARG A 158 8.83 -15.62 -7.05
N THR A 159 7.57 -15.46 -6.66
CA THR A 159 7.14 -15.93 -5.32
C THR A 159 6.33 -17.21 -5.33
N GLY A 160 5.60 -17.50 -6.41
CA GLY A 160 4.65 -18.63 -6.47
C GLY A 160 3.52 -18.56 -5.44
N ILE A 161 3.38 -17.42 -4.74
CA ILE A 161 2.36 -17.21 -3.70
C ILE A 161 1.05 -16.80 -4.36
N THR A 162 -0.03 -17.48 -4.00
CA THR A 162 -1.39 -17.03 -4.31
C THR A 162 -1.75 -15.88 -3.37
N THR A 163 -2.18 -14.77 -3.94
CA THR A 163 -2.64 -13.59 -3.20
C THR A 163 -4.10 -13.30 -3.49
N CYS A 164 -4.74 -12.60 -2.57
CA CYS A 164 -6.10 -12.11 -2.75
C CYS A 164 -6.18 -10.61 -2.48
N LEU A 165 -7.10 -9.96 -3.16
CA LEU A 165 -7.56 -8.63 -2.79
C LEU A 165 -8.69 -8.80 -1.78
N TYR A 166 -8.48 -8.26 -0.60
CA TYR A 166 -9.45 -8.30 0.51
C TYR A 166 -10.06 -6.92 0.72
N ARG A 167 -11.34 -6.92 1.08
CA ARG A 167 -12.06 -5.76 1.59
C ARG A 167 -12.32 -5.98 3.08
N LEU A 168 -11.91 -5.02 3.90
CA LEU A 168 -12.09 -5.07 5.34
C LEU A 168 -12.79 -3.80 5.84
N GLU A 169 -13.65 -3.96 6.82
CA GLU A 169 -14.32 -2.90 7.57
C GLU A 169 -14.10 -3.11 9.08
N LYS A 170 -14.41 -2.10 9.89
CA LYS A 170 -14.46 -2.26 11.35
C LYS A 170 -15.60 -3.15 11.79
#